data_3ecef0b7546d84ec751ae755b1f9d98f
#
_entry.id   3ecef0b7546d84ec751ae755b1f9d98f
#
_cell.length_a   1.000
_cell.length_b   1.000
_cell.length_c   1.000
_cell.angle_alpha   90.00
_cell.angle_beta   90.00
_cell.angle_gamma   90.00
#
_symmetry.space_group_name_H-M   'P 1'
#
loop_
_entity.id
_entity.type
_entity.pdbx_description
1 polymer ?
#
loop_
_entity_poly.entity_id
_entity_poly.type
_entity_poly.pdbx_seq_one_letter_code
_entity_poly.pdbx_strand_id
1 'polypeptide(L)'
;MTESAYLEREQSELKHYALKLYLEAATRILGSAWDVLKYVDCCAGPWNSTLDDYSDTSFGIAVDVLRKAAAELSVRGRPPKLACLLIEKETDPFLQLSTYAIEKSTPEISIYAQNWDFAEHTSEIVRFCSTQRTFPFILIDPWGWKLAGISQIAPLLKLRGEVVVNLMSSFITRFVKDNTTDFSDLLGEDFPELRNLQGSELEFAVVRKYCEQIKREGNYRYVCALPVMKPDSDSFNFHLIYATRHAKGVEVFKSVEKRTEDETHVVRARVQQRQRQERSGNMELFEAPVLYRERRYQQLRLENRERAKKQVMELLKSKREVSYDDCWAEALQYSAVYEVDLRALIDEWEKTGLVSVSGRKFIREKLRRGGGHFVRYLSGSVLGGRDG
;
A
#
# COMPACT_ATOMS: atom_id res chain seq x y z
N MET A 1 8.17 -12.42 13.43
CA MET A 1 8.90 -11.25 14.02
C MET A 1 8.81 -11.40 15.51
N THR A 2 9.87 -11.18 16.26
CA THR A 2 9.86 -11.31 17.72
C THR A 2 9.23 -10.07 18.33
N GLU A 3 8.24 -10.24 19.19
CA GLU A 3 7.48 -9.14 19.82
C GLU A 3 8.37 -8.10 20.53
N SER A 4 9.45 -8.56 21.15
CA SER A 4 10.39 -7.69 21.86
C SER A 4 11.12 -6.69 20.96
N ALA A 5 11.31 -6.99 19.67
CA ALA A 5 12.03 -6.13 18.74
C ALA A 5 11.23 -4.87 18.33
N TYR A 6 9.93 -4.85 18.56
CA TYR A 6 9.04 -3.75 18.18
C TYR A 6 8.38 -3.05 19.37
N LEU A 7 8.90 -3.28 20.58
CA LEU A 7 8.39 -2.58 21.76
C LEU A 7 8.47 -1.06 21.54
N GLU A 8 7.33 -0.36 21.74
CA GLU A 8 7.15 1.08 21.47
C GLU A 8 7.29 1.51 19.99
N ARG A 9 7.42 0.53 19.07
CA ARG A 9 7.51 0.76 17.61
C ARG A 9 6.50 -0.10 16.84
N GLU A 10 5.36 -0.39 17.43
CA GLU A 10 4.37 -1.31 16.88
C GLU A 10 3.82 -0.86 15.52
N GLN A 11 3.80 0.46 15.24
CA GLN A 11 3.48 0.97 13.90
C GLN A 11 4.53 0.56 12.86
N SER A 12 5.80 0.44 13.24
CA SER A 12 6.87 -0.07 12.36
C SER A 12 6.71 -1.58 12.14
N GLU A 13 6.27 -2.34 13.14
CA GLU A 13 5.93 -3.75 13.00
C GLU A 13 4.90 -3.98 11.90
N LEU A 14 3.80 -3.21 11.91
CA LEU A 14 2.75 -3.33 10.91
C LEU A 14 3.23 -2.94 9.51
N LYS A 15 4.05 -1.89 9.40
CA LYS A 15 4.68 -1.48 8.14
C LYS A 15 5.59 -2.59 7.59
N HIS A 16 6.46 -3.14 8.43
CA HIS A 16 7.38 -4.20 8.08
C HIS A 16 6.67 -5.51 7.75
N TYR A 17 5.57 -5.82 8.45
CA TYR A 17 4.70 -6.94 8.13
C TYR A 17 4.11 -6.83 6.73
N ALA A 18 3.54 -5.66 6.39
CA ALA A 18 3.01 -5.40 5.06
C ALA A 18 4.10 -5.51 3.97
N LEU A 19 5.27 -4.91 4.19
CA LEU A 19 6.42 -4.98 3.28
C LEU A 19 6.86 -6.43 3.03
N LYS A 20 7.03 -7.21 4.10
CA LYS A 20 7.38 -8.62 4.02
C LYS A 20 6.41 -9.42 3.16
N LEU A 21 5.12 -9.34 3.48
CA LEU A 21 4.08 -10.05 2.75
C LEU A 21 4.04 -9.68 1.27
N TYR A 22 4.21 -8.37 0.99
CA TYR A 22 4.21 -7.90 -0.38
C TYR A 22 5.42 -8.44 -1.15
N LEU A 23 6.63 -8.29 -0.63
CA LEU A 23 7.85 -8.76 -1.27
C LEU A 23 7.86 -10.28 -1.47
N GLU A 24 7.38 -11.07 -0.50
CA GLU A 24 7.24 -12.52 -0.63
C GLU A 24 6.38 -12.92 -1.83
N ALA A 25 5.23 -12.28 -2.00
CA ALA A 25 4.32 -12.59 -3.09
C ALA A 25 4.83 -12.02 -4.44
N ALA A 26 5.28 -10.75 -4.45
CA ALA A 26 5.73 -10.07 -5.65
C ALA A 26 6.99 -10.73 -6.25
N THR A 27 7.98 -11.09 -5.43
CA THR A 27 9.23 -11.69 -5.92
C THR A 27 8.98 -13.03 -6.59
N ARG A 28 8.08 -13.87 -6.07
CA ARG A 28 7.71 -15.13 -6.71
C ARG A 28 7.03 -14.94 -8.07
N ILE A 29 6.20 -13.91 -8.20
CA ILE A 29 5.48 -13.59 -9.45
C ILE A 29 6.45 -12.98 -10.46
N LEU A 30 7.21 -11.98 -10.05
CA LEU A 30 8.07 -11.20 -10.89
C LEU A 30 9.35 -11.97 -11.31
N GLY A 31 9.86 -12.83 -10.42
CA GLY A 31 11.07 -13.60 -10.67
C GLY A 31 10.97 -14.58 -11.84
N SER A 32 9.76 -14.95 -12.28
CA SER A 32 9.55 -15.74 -13.48
C SER A 32 9.50 -14.89 -14.76
N ALA A 33 9.30 -13.58 -14.66
CA ALA A 33 9.08 -12.67 -15.79
C ALA A 33 10.26 -11.72 -16.07
N TRP A 34 11.10 -11.47 -15.06
CA TRP A 34 12.18 -10.49 -15.11
C TRP A 34 13.53 -11.12 -14.82
N ASP A 35 14.57 -10.65 -15.50
CA ASP A 35 15.94 -11.17 -15.34
C ASP A 35 16.63 -10.59 -14.08
N VAL A 36 16.21 -9.36 -13.69
CA VAL A 36 16.76 -8.66 -12.53
C VAL A 36 15.62 -8.06 -11.70
N LEU A 37 15.62 -8.34 -10.41
CA LEU A 37 14.76 -7.65 -9.45
C LEU A 37 15.61 -6.73 -8.59
N LYS A 38 15.23 -5.47 -8.47
CA LYS A 38 15.91 -4.47 -7.66
C LYS A 38 15.01 -3.95 -6.56
N TYR A 39 15.54 -3.95 -5.35
CA TYR A 39 14.94 -3.28 -4.20
C TYR A 39 15.71 -1.99 -3.92
N VAL A 40 15.02 -0.90 -3.77
CA VAL A 40 15.59 0.40 -3.36
C VAL A 40 14.91 0.84 -2.09
N ASP A 41 15.68 1.08 -1.04
CA ASP A 41 15.22 1.70 0.19
C ASP A 41 15.82 3.10 0.27
N CYS A 42 14.99 4.11 0.09
CA CYS A 42 15.43 5.50 0.03
C CYS A 42 15.79 6.12 1.39
N CYS A 43 15.45 5.42 2.50
CA CYS A 43 15.70 5.89 3.86
C CYS A 43 16.01 4.66 4.75
N ALA A 44 17.08 3.94 4.42
CA ALA A 44 17.40 2.61 4.94
C ALA A 44 18.15 2.60 6.28
N GLY A 45 18.17 3.71 7.02
CA GLY A 45 18.88 3.78 8.27
C GLY A 45 18.43 2.72 9.29
N PRO A 46 19.33 2.09 10.04
CA PRO A 46 18.99 1.12 11.08
C PRO A 46 18.41 1.78 12.34
N TRP A 47 17.52 2.74 12.12
CA TRP A 47 16.91 3.56 13.16
C TRP A 47 16.19 2.69 14.20
N ASN A 48 16.71 2.75 15.44
CA ASN A 48 16.15 2.02 16.58
C ASN A 48 16.06 0.49 16.38
N SER A 49 16.90 -0.11 15.53
CA SER A 49 17.02 -1.56 15.48
C SER A 49 17.54 -2.08 16.82
N THR A 50 16.91 -3.13 17.32
CA THR A 50 17.31 -3.80 18.57
C THR A 50 17.95 -5.16 18.31
N LEU A 51 18.00 -5.59 17.06
CA LEU A 51 18.53 -6.88 16.64
C LEU A 51 19.84 -6.71 15.86
N ASP A 52 20.86 -7.47 16.23
CA ASP A 52 22.19 -7.43 15.59
C ASP A 52 22.15 -7.82 14.10
N ASP A 53 21.16 -8.62 13.70
CA ASP A 53 20.97 -9.07 12.32
C ASP A 53 20.09 -8.13 11.48
N TYR A 54 19.62 -7.04 12.06
CA TYR A 54 18.71 -6.06 11.45
C TYR A 54 17.40 -6.65 10.88
N SER A 55 16.95 -7.81 11.36
CA SER A 55 15.72 -8.45 10.90
C SER A 55 14.44 -7.70 11.32
N ASP A 56 14.56 -6.65 12.12
CA ASP A 56 13.52 -5.69 12.51
C ASP A 56 13.58 -4.37 11.72
N THR A 57 14.29 -4.34 10.59
CA THR A 57 14.38 -3.19 9.68
C THR A 57 13.78 -3.48 8.30
N SER A 58 13.41 -2.43 7.55
CA SER A 58 12.89 -2.58 6.18
C SER A 58 13.87 -3.29 5.25
N PHE A 59 15.14 -2.89 5.28
CA PHE A 59 16.18 -3.47 4.43
C PHE A 59 16.54 -4.91 4.85
N GLY A 60 16.63 -5.20 6.15
CA GLY A 60 16.92 -6.55 6.63
C GLY A 60 15.83 -7.54 6.22
N ILE A 61 14.57 -7.15 6.38
CA ILE A 61 13.42 -7.92 5.92
C ILE A 61 13.45 -8.11 4.40
N ALA A 62 13.71 -7.05 3.64
CA ALA A 62 13.72 -7.13 2.18
C ALA A 62 14.82 -8.08 1.68
N VAL A 63 16.04 -7.96 2.18
CA VAL A 63 17.18 -8.84 1.82
C VAL A 63 16.87 -10.29 2.15
N ASP A 64 16.31 -10.57 3.34
CA ASP A 64 15.98 -11.93 3.75
C ASP A 64 14.88 -12.56 2.87
N VAL A 65 13.82 -11.80 2.58
CA VAL A 65 12.73 -12.25 1.70
C VAL A 65 13.24 -12.49 0.28
N LEU A 66 14.00 -11.57 -0.29
CA LEU A 66 14.55 -11.70 -1.63
C LEU A 66 15.46 -12.93 -1.75
N ARG A 67 16.33 -13.16 -0.76
CA ARG A 67 17.22 -14.33 -0.72
C ARG A 67 16.44 -15.64 -0.67
N LYS A 68 15.43 -15.74 0.18
CA LYS A 68 14.55 -16.92 0.26
C LYS A 68 13.83 -17.19 -1.05
N ALA A 69 13.29 -16.15 -1.65
CA ALA A 69 12.59 -16.27 -2.94
C ALA A 69 13.55 -16.66 -4.08
N ALA A 70 14.78 -16.15 -4.10
CA ALA A 70 15.80 -16.57 -5.08
C ALA A 70 16.13 -18.05 -4.94
N ALA A 71 16.32 -18.54 -3.72
CA ALA A 71 16.57 -19.95 -3.46
C ALA A 71 15.41 -20.84 -3.95
N GLU A 72 14.16 -20.46 -3.71
CA GLU A 72 12.98 -21.17 -4.21
C GLU A 72 12.91 -21.18 -5.75
N LEU A 73 13.24 -20.06 -6.39
CA LEU A 73 13.23 -19.91 -7.85
C LEU A 73 14.39 -20.64 -8.53
N SER A 74 15.55 -20.76 -7.85
CA SER A 74 16.70 -21.52 -8.34
C SER A 74 16.37 -22.99 -8.59
N VAL A 75 15.57 -23.58 -7.74
CA VAL A 75 15.08 -24.97 -7.89
C VAL A 75 14.23 -25.12 -9.17
N ARG A 76 13.63 -24.02 -9.66
CA ARG A 76 12.78 -24.00 -10.88
C ARG A 76 13.52 -23.63 -12.18
N GLY A 77 14.84 -23.43 -12.13
CA GLY A 77 15.71 -23.40 -13.31
C GLY A 77 16.29 -22.04 -13.71
N ARG A 78 15.71 -20.90 -13.37
CA ARG A 78 16.26 -19.55 -13.66
C ARG A 78 15.90 -18.54 -12.58
N PRO A 79 16.72 -18.40 -11.53
CA PRO A 79 16.51 -17.33 -10.56
C PRO A 79 16.83 -15.96 -11.20
N PRO A 80 16.08 -14.91 -10.92
CA PRO A 80 16.46 -13.57 -11.27
C PRO A 80 17.72 -13.16 -10.50
N LYS A 81 18.54 -12.29 -11.07
CA LYS A 81 19.58 -11.60 -10.31
C LYS A 81 18.91 -10.61 -9.36
N LEU A 82 19.40 -10.54 -8.14
CA LEU A 82 18.88 -9.65 -7.11
C LEU A 82 19.89 -8.54 -6.84
N ALA A 83 19.40 -7.31 -6.68
CA ALA A 83 20.23 -6.19 -6.26
C ALA A 83 19.43 -5.27 -5.31
N CYS A 84 20.06 -4.85 -4.21
CA CYS A 84 19.51 -3.89 -3.27
C CYS A 84 20.35 -2.61 -3.28
N LEU A 85 19.70 -1.46 -3.30
CA LEU A 85 20.31 -0.16 -3.07
C LEU A 85 19.70 0.42 -1.79
N LEU A 86 20.55 0.60 -0.78
CA LEU A 86 20.18 1.06 0.55
C LEU A 86 20.78 2.46 0.75
N ILE A 87 19.94 3.44 0.98
CA ILE A 87 20.34 4.85 1.03
C ILE A 87 20.11 5.39 2.42
N GLU A 88 21.14 5.98 3.00
CA GLU A 88 21.10 6.64 4.30
C GLU A 88 21.90 7.93 4.26
N LYS A 89 21.28 9.02 4.74
CA LYS A 89 21.85 10.34 4.72
C LYS A 89 22.85 10.57 5.85
N GLU A 90 22.52 10.06 7.05
CA GLU A 90 23.33 10.28 8.25
C GLU A 90 24.55 9.33 8.25
N THR A 91 25.73 9.87 8.56
CA THR A 91 27.00 9.14 8.44
C THR A 91 27.10 7.93 9.35
N ASP A 92 26.73 8.05 10.63
CA ASP A 92 26.86 6.94 11.59
C ASP A 92 25.94 5.75 11.24
N PRO A 93 24.63 5.95 10.96
CA PRO A 93 23.78 4.88 10.46
C PRO A 93 24.25 4.30 9.12
N PHE A 94 24.78 5.13 8.22
CA PHE A 94 25.35 4.66 6.95
C PHE A 94 26.53 3.71 7.16
N LEU A 95 27.43 3.98 8.11
CA LEU A 95 28.56 3.07 8.39
C LEU A 95 28.08 1.66 8.81
N GLN A 96 27.04 1.58 9.63
CA GLN A 96 26.42 0.31 10.00
C GLN A 96 25.79 -0.36 8.77
N LEU A 97 25.06 0.40 7.95
CA LEU A 97 24.43 -0.08 6.72
C LEU A 97 25.47 -0.58 5.70
N SER A 98 26.62 0.10 5.60
CA SER A 98 27.72 -0.28 4.72
C SER A 98 28.36 -1.60 5.16
N THR A 99 28.57 -1.79 6.45
CA THR A 99 29.05 -3.05 7.02
C THR A 99 28.08 -4.19 6.72
N TYR A 100 26.78 -3.97 6.98
CA TYR A 100 25.73 -4.93 6.64
C TYR A 100 25.73 -5.30 5.14
N ALA A 101 25.85 -4.31 4.27
CA ALA A 101 25.85 -4.54 2.81
C ALA A 101 27.02 -5.40 2.38
N ILE A 102 28.22 -5.20 2.93
CA ILE A 102 29.42 -6.01 2.65
C ILE A 102 29.20 -7.44 3.16
N GLU A 103 28.78 -7.62 4.40
CA GLU A 103 28.64 -8.94 5.04
C GLU A 103 27.51 -9.79 4.40
N LYS A 104 26.44 -9.14 3.98
CA LYS A 104 25.25 -9.82 3.46
C LYS A 104 25.20 -9.93 1.94
N SER A 105 26.13 -9.35 1.19
CA SER A 105 26.24 -9.59 -0.25
C SER A 105 26.69 -11.01 -0.54
N THR A 106 26.08 -11.63 -1.55
CA THR A 106 26.43 -12.96 -2.06
C THR A 106 26.40 -12.94 -3.60
N PRO A 107 26.87 -14.00 -4.29
CA PRO A 107 26.77 -14.08 -5.75
C PRO A 107 25.34 -13.92 -6.28
N GLU A 108 24.32 -14.30 -5.50
CA GLU A 108 22.91 -14.26 -5.86
C GLU A 108 22.26 -12.90 -5.60
N ILE A 109 22.76 -12.14 -4.59
CA ILE A 109 22.23 -10.84 -4.21
C ILE A 109 23.35 -9.84 -3.96
N SER A 110 23.40 -8.78 -4.76
CA SER A 110 24.32 -7.67 -4.58
C SER A 110 23.64 -6.58 -3.74
N ILE A 111 24.28 -6.15 -2.65
CA ILE A 111 23.77 -5.11 -1.78
C ILE A 111 24.73 -3.92 -1.82
N TYR A 112 24.20 -2.75 -2.13
CA TYR A 112 24.91 -1.49 -2.20
C TYR A 112 24.38 -0.54 -1.14
N ALA A 113 25.25 0.02 -0.32
CA ALA A 113 24.92 1.10 0.60
C ALA A 113 25.51 2.41 0.08
N GLN A 114 24.73 3.50 0.21
CA GLN A 114 25.15 4.85 -0.22
C GLN A 114 24.83 5.88 0.83
N ASN A 115 25.80 6.75 1.15
CA ASN A 115 25.61 7.88 2.06
C ASN A 115 25.08 9.09 1.26
N TRP A 116 23.78 9.05 0.94
CA TRP A 116 23.13 10.06 0.11
C TRP A 116 21.89 10.63 0.79
N ASP A 117 21.62 11.89 0.52
CA ASP A 117 20.24 12.38 0.53
C ASP A 117 19.58 11.90 -0.77
N PHE A 118 18.59 11.01 -0.68
CA PHE A 118 18.00 10.39 -1.87
C PHE A 118 17.34 11.41 -2.80
N ALA A 119 16.82 12.52 -2.25
CA ALA A 119 16.17 13.56 -3.05
C ALA A 119 17.15 14.29 -3.98
N GLU A 120 18.43 14.40 -3.56
CA GLU A 120 19.50 15.01 -4.35
C GLU A 120 20.12 14.00 -5.35
N HIS A 121 19.93 12.69 -5.13
CA HIS A 121 20.56 11.61 -5.92
C HIS A 121 19.54 10.77 -6.70
N THR A 122 18.38 11.33 -7.03
CA THR A 122 17.34 10.61 -7.80
C THR A 122 17.83 10.13 -9.18
N SER A 123 18.74 10.87 -9.83
CA SER A 123 19.33 10.48 -11.11
C SER A 123 20.21 9.22 -11.01
N GLU A 124 20.94 9.05 -9.92
CA GLU A 124 21.75 7.86 -9.66
C GLU A 124 20.87 6.66 -9.36
N ILE A 125 19.79 6.86 -8.58
CA ILE A 125 18.80 5.83 -8.31
C ILE A 125 18.10 5.39 -9.60
N VAL A 126 17.71 6.33 -10.45
CA VAL A 126 17.13 6.04 -11.77
C VAL A 126 18.10 5.24 -12.62
N ARG A 127 19.39 5.63 -12.68
CA ARG A 127 20.43 4.90 -13.41
C ARG A 127 20.61 3.47 -12.89
N PHE A 128 20.64 3.30 -11.56
CA PHE A 128 20.67 1.98 -10.93
C PHE A 128 19.47 1.14 -11.37
N CYS A 129 18.27 1.70 -11.39
CA CYS A 129 17.02 1.00 -11.72
C CYS A 129 16.85 0.72 -13.22
N SER A 130 17.45 1.52 -14.13
CA SER A 130 17.17 1.52 -15.57
C SER A 130 18.06 0.57 -16.36
N THR A 131 18.29 -0.65 -15.88
CA THR A 131 18.99 -1.68 -16.64
C THR A 131 18.02 -2.57 -17.43
N GLN A 132 18.53 -3.28 -18.45
CA GLN A 132 17.68 -4.09 -19.32
C GLN A 132 16.97 -5.21 -18.53
N ARG A 133 15.68 -5.44 -18.81
CA ARG A 133 14.84 -6.46 -18.17
C ARG A 133 14.87 -6.44 -16.63
N THR A 134 14.89 -5.22 -16.07
CA THR A 134 14.90 -4.97 -14.63
C THR A 134 13.53 -4.52 -14.15
N PHE A 135 13.11 -5.04 -13.00
CA PHE A 135 11.93 -4.58 -12.28
C PHE A 135 12.37 -4.00 -10.93
N PRO A 136 12.29 -2.68 -10.75
CA PRO A 136 12.54 -2.06 -9.46
C PRO A 136 11.28 -2.03 -8.59
N PHE A 137 11.47 -2.29 -7.30
CA PHE A 137 10.56 -1.97 -6.21
C PHE A 137 11.22 -0.91 -5.33
N ILE A 138 10.58 0.23 -5.16
CA ILE A 138 11.14 1.38 -4.46
C ILE A 138 10.32 1.66 -3.22
N LEU A 139 10.96 1.65 -2.06
CA LEU A 139 10.40 2.09 -0.79
C LEU A 139 10.90 3.50 -0.49
N ILE A 140 9.97 4.42 -0.25
CA ILE A 140 10.22 5.80 0.17
C ILE A 140 9.55 5.97 1.54
N ASP A 141 10.37 5.88 2.59
CA ASP A 141 9.93 5.90 3.99
C ASP A 141 10.62 7.01 4.77
N PRO A 142 10.40 8.29 4.41
CA PRO A 142 11.13 9.39 5.00
C PRO A 142 10.66 9.71 6.42
N TRP A 143 11.58 10.26 7.20
CA TRP A 143 11.23 10.95 8.43
C TRP A 143 10.52 12.28 8.11
N GLY A 144 9.22 12.32 8.43
CA GLY A 144 8.40 13.49 8.13
C GLY A 144 7.78 13.44 6.73
N TRP A 145 7.21 14.55 6.30
CA TRP A 145 6.39 14.62 5.08
C TRP A 145 7.10 15.25 3.87
N LYS A 146 8.10 16.10 4.09
CA LYS A 146 8.73 16.92 3.03
C LYS A 146 9.36 16.06 1.93
N LEU A 147 10.07 15.01 2.29
CA LEU A 147 10.74 14.12 1.34
C LEU A 147 9.78 13.20 0.58
N ALA A 148 8.49 13.17 0.98
CA ALA A 148 7.42 12.52 0.21
C ALA A 148 6.79 13.47 -0.82
N GLY A 149 7.28 14.71 -0.96
CA GLY A 149 6.82 15.68 -1.95
C GLY A 149 6.97 15.15 -3.38
N ILE A 150 6.00 15.47 -4.22
CA ILE A 150 5.95 14.96 -5.60
C ILE A 150 7.17 15.42 -6.40
N SER A 151 7.61 16.67 -6.24
CA SER A 151 8.80 17.20 -6.91
C SER A 151 10.07 16.40 -6.59
N GLN A 152 10.18 15.91 -5.35
CA GLN A 152 11.32 15.14 -4.88
C GLN A 152 11.35 13.72 -5.48
N ILE A 153 10.18 13.08 -5.58
CA ILE A 153 10.07 11.67 -5.96
C ILE A 153 9.71 11.46 -7.45
N ALA A 154 9.36 12.52 -8.18
CA ALA A 154 8.90 12.46 -9.57
C ALA A 154 9.80 11.62 -10.51
N PRO A 155 11.15 11.72 -10.46
CA PRO A 155 12.01 10.88 -11.30
C PRO A 155 11.84 9.38 -11.01
N LEU A 156 11.61 9.02 -9.74
CA LEU A 156 11.43 7.64 -9.31
C LEU A 156 10.05 7.09 -9.74
N LEU A 157 9.02 7.93 -9.73
CA LEU A 157 7.66 7.57 -10.17
C LEU A 157 7.60 7.19 -11.66
N LYS A 158 8.52 7.70 -12.48
CA LYS A 158 8.59 7.43 -13.93
C LYS A 158 9.22 6.09 -14.29
N LEU A 159 9.84 5.42 -13.33
CA LEU A 159 10.45 4.11 -13.52
C LEU A 159 9.39 3.02 -13.81
N ARG A 160 9.78 2.03 -14.60
CA ARG A 160 8.93 0.86 -14.92
C ARG A 160 8.96 -0.16 -13.78
N GLY A 161 8.47 0.25 -12.61
CA GLY A 161 8.44 -0.56 -11.41
C GLY A 161 7.26 -0.23 -10.54
N GLU A 162 7.37 -0.61 -9.30
CA GLU A 162 6.39 -0.31 -8.25
C GLU A 162 7.03 0.55 -7.18
N VAL A 163 6.22 1.44 -6.61
CA VAL A 163 6.65 2.38 -5.58
C VAL A 163 5.71 2.27 -4.39
N VAL A 164 6.29 2.24 -3.21
CA VAL A 164 5.58 2.42 -1.93
C VAL A 164 6.10 3.68 -1.26
N VAL A 165 5.20 4.58 -0.90
CA VAL A 165 5.53 5.80 -0.16
C VAL A 165 4.83 5.77 1.19
N ASN A 166 5.56 6.00 2.26
CA ASN A 166 4.99 6.24 3.57
C ASN A 166 4.51 7.69 3.67
N LEU A 167 3.20 7.90 3.64
CA LEU A 167 2.57 9.21 3.77
C LEU A 167 2.15 9.44 5.23
N MET A 168 2.78 10.40 5.89
CA MET A 168 2.46 10.81 7.27
C MET A 168 1.13 11.58 7.34
N SER A 169 0.05 10.90 6.96
CA SER A 169 -1.29 11.48 6.79
C SER A 169 -1.84 12.13 8.04
N SER A 170 -1.56 11.59 9.22
CA SER A 170 -2.01 12.18 10.50
C SER A 170 -1.36 13.55 10.77
N PHE A 171 -0.11 13.73 10.33
CA PHE A 171 0.55 15.03 10.43
C PHE A 171 -0.04 16.02 9.43
N ILE A 172 -0.21 15.61 8.17
CA ILE A 172 -0.75 16.46 7.12
C ILE A 172 -2.16 16.94 7.50
N THR A 173 -3.05 16.04 7.91
CA THR A 173 -4.43 16.39 8.28
C THR A 173 -4.52 17.38 9.45
N ARG A 174 -3.54 17.37 10.35
CA ARG A 174 -3.47 18.30 11.48
C ARG A 174 -3.14 19.73 11.04
N PHE A 175 -2.26 19.89 10.06
CA PHE A 175 -1.68 21.18 9.71
C PHE A 175 -2.09 21.73 8.34
N VAL A 176 -2.74 20.93 7.49
CA VAL A 176 -3.05 21.31 6.09
C VAL A 176 -3.95 22.53 5.97
N LYS A 177 -4.77 22.82 6.97
CA LYS A 177 -5.69 23.98 6.97
C LYS A 177 -4.96 25.30 7.25
N ASP A 178 -3.94 25.23 8.08
CA ASP A 178 -3.19 26.40 8.53
C ASP A 178 -2.02 26.74 7.59
N ASN A 179 -1.44 25.73 6.94
CA ASN A 179 -0.23 25.82 6.12
C ASN A 179 -0.43 25.25 4.71
N THR A 180 -1.40 25.79 3.97
CA THR A 180 -1.72 25.26 2.62
C THR A 180 -0.53 25.28 1.66
N THR A 181 0.34 26.31 1.75
CA THR A 181 1.52 26.45 0.88
C THR A 181 2.53 25.33 1.10
N ASP A 182 2.73 24.90 2.34
CA ASP A 182 3.72 23.88 2.69
C ASP A 182 3.35 22.48 2.11
N PHE A 183 2.06 22.24 1.87
CA PHE A 183 1.57 20.96 1.37
C PHE A 183 1.24 20.96 -0.14
N SER A 184 1.52 22.06 -0.85
CA SER A 184 1.23 22.18 -2.29
C SER A 184 1.99 21.12 -3.10
N ASP A 185 3.23 20.81 -2.74
CA ASP A 185 4.02 19.77 -3.42
C ASP A 185 3.48 18.34 -3.19
N LEU A 186 2.74 18.11 -2.11
CA LEU A 186 2.09 16.82 -1.84
C LEU A 186 0.72 16.72 -2.53
N LEU A 187 -0.09 17.77 -2.43
CA LEU A 187 -1.52 17.72 -2.71
C LEU A 187 -1.91 18.41 -4.03
N GLY A 188 -0.97 19.12 -4.66
CA GLY A 188 -1.21 20.00 -5.80
C GLY A 188 -1.36 21.45 -5.36
N GLU A 189 -1.38 22.37 -6.35
CA GLU A 189 -1.30 23.81 -6.07
C GLU A 189 -2.58 24.38 -5.44
N ASP A 190 -3.73 23.78 -5.69
CA ASP A 190 -5.01 24.29 -5.22
C ASP A 190 -5.88 23.19 -4.62
N PHE A 191 -6.24 23.37 -3.36
CA PHE A 191 -7.12 22.45 -2.62
C PHE A 191 -8.05 23.18 -1.62
N PRO A 192 -8.81 24.22 -2.07
CA PRO A 192 -9.67 24.99 -1.17
C PRO A 192 -10.76 24.15 -0.53
N GLU A 193 -11.16 23.06 -1.17
CA GLU A 193 -12.17 22.13 -0.66
C GLU A 193 -11.77 21.48 0.66
N LEU A 194 -10.47 21.28 0.95
CA LEU A 194 -10.01 20.69 2.20
C LEU A 194 -10.31 21.55 3.42
N ARG A 195 -10.46 22.88 3.25
CA ARG A 195 -10.71 23.82 4.36
C ARG A 195 -12.00 23.52 5.11
N ASN A 196 -13.02 23.04 4.39
CA ASN A 196 -14.34 22.78 4.95
C ASN A 196 -14.52 21.34 5.47
N LEU A 197 -13.56 20.45 5.20
CA LEU A 197 -13.62 19.05 5.61
C LEU A 197 -13.06 18.87 7.02
N GLN A 198 -13.54 17.85 7.74
CA GLN A 198 -13.06 17.49 9.08
C GLN A 198 -13.01 15.98 9.26
N GLY A 199 -12.26 15.51 10.26
CA GLY A 199 -12.23 14.10 10.65
C GLY A 199 -11.87 13.17 9.49
N SER A 200 -12.69 12.13 9.32
CA SER A 200 -12.49 11.10 8.30
C SER A 200 -12.56 11.62 6.86
N GLU A 201 -13.40 12.64 6.61
CA GLU A 201 -13.52 13.21 5.26
C GLU A 201 -12.28 14.00 4.87
N LEU A 202 -11.69 14.76 5.80
CA LEU A 202 -10.43 15.45 5.55
C LEU A 202 -9.28 14.46 5.32
N GLU A 203 -9.18 13.43 6.15
CA GLU A 203 -8.16 12.38 6.01
C GLU A 203 -8.28 11.67 4.65
N PHE A 204 -9.49 11.26 4.29
CA PHE A 204 -9.75 10.65 2.99
C PHE A 204 -9.35 11.57 1.84
N ALA A 205 -9.74 12.84 1.88
CA ALA A 205 -9.45 13.81 0.83
C ALA A 205 -7.95 14.06 0.68
N VAL A 206 -7.19 14.18 1.77
CA VAL A 206 -5.73 14.31 1.77
C VAL A 206 -5.07 13.11 1.11
N VAL A 207 -5.41 11.89 1.56
CA VAL A 207 -4.85 10.65 1.01
C VAL A 207 -5.21 10.50 -0.47
N ARG A 208 -6.46 10.79 -0.83
CA ARG A 208 -6.94 10.69 -2.22
C ARG A 208 -6.20 11.66 -3.15
N LYS A 209 -6.05 12.92 -2.74
CA LYS A 209 -5.29 13.91 -3.52
C LYS A 209 -3.84 13.48 -3.73
N TYR A 210 -3.17 12.99 -2.69
CA TYR A 210 -1.82 12.50 -2.83
C TYR A 210 -1.73 11.29 -3.80
N CYS A 211 -2.65 10.35 -3.71
CA CYS A 211 -2.75 9.23 -4.66
C CYS A 211 -2.95 9.72 -6.11
N GLU A 212 -3.75 10.78 -6.32
CA GLU A 212 -3.99 11.37 -7.63
C GLU A 212 -2.75 12.06 -8.19
N GLN A 213 -1.95 12.75 -7.35
CA GLN A 213 -0.67 13.31 -7.77
C GLN A 213 0.31 12.21 -8.20
N ILE A 214 0.48 11.16 -7.40
CA ILE A 214 1.34 10.00 -7.73
C ILE A 214 0.88 9.36 -9.05
N LYS A 215 -0.44 9.14 -9.20
CA LYS A 215 -1.03 8.54 -10.39
C LYS A 215 -0.73 9.35 -11.64
N ARG A 216 -0.89 10.67 -11.55
CA ARG A 216 -0.64 11.62 -12.65
C ARG A 216 0.83 11.67 -13.01
N GLU A 217 1.71 11.91 -12.03
CA GLU A 217 3.14 12.13 -12.26
C GLU A 217 3.84 10.85 -12.77
N GLY A 218 3.50 9.71 -12.18
CA GLY A 218 4.09 8.41 -12.55
C GLY A 218 3.38 7.70 -13.70
N ASN A 219 2.28 8.24 -14.22
CA ASN A 219 1.40 7.55 -15.18
C ASN A 219 1.02 6.14 -14.71
N TYR A 220 0.65 6.02 -13.43
CA TYR A 220 0.21 4.75 -12.84
C TYR A 220 -1.27 4.52 -13.16
N ARG A 221 -1.61 3.26 -13.48
CA ARG A 221 -3.01 2.87 -13.65
C ARG A 221 -3.71 2.72 -12.29
N TYR A 222 -2.99 2.26 -11.30
CA TYR A 222 -3.52 1.97 -9.96
C TYR A 222 -2.64 2.60 -8.90
N VAL A 223 -3.30 3.30 -7.96
CA VAL A 223 -2.68 3.77 -6.73
C VAL A 223 -3.62 3.43 -5.58
N CYS A 224 -3.14 2.64 -4.64
CA CYS A 224 -3.90 2.17 -3.49
C CYS A 224 -3.25 2.69 -2.20
N ALA A 225 -4.04 2.86 -1.15
CA ALA A 225 -3.56 3.26 0.16
C ALA A 225 -3.89 2.18 1.19
N LEU A 226 -2.92 1.82 2.02
CA LEU A 226 -3.08 0.95 3.18
C LEU A 226 -2.97 1.81 4.43
N PRO A 227 -4.06 2.00 5.20
CA PRO A 227 -4.02 2.75 6.43
C PRO A 227 -3.37 1.94 7.55
N VAL A 228 -2.47 2.56 8.32
CA VAL A 228 -1.85 1.97 9.50
C VAL A 228 -2.31 2.72 10.74
N MET A 229 -2.97 2.00 11.64
CA MET A 229 -3.49 2.57 12.88
C MET A 229 -2.39 2.82 13.90
N LYS A 230 -2.63 3.80 14.76
CA LYS A 230 -1.86 3.93 15.98
C LYS A 230 -2.16 2.76 16.90
N PRO A 231 -1.15 2.22 17.59
CA PRO A 231 -1.35 1.07 18.46
C PRO A 231 -2.19 1.39 19.70
N ASP A 232 -2.17 2.64 20.16
CA ASP A 232 -2.75 3.13 21.42
C ASP A 232 -4.05 3.93 21.26
N SER A 233 -4.42 4.31 20.05
CA SER A 233 -5.59 5.14 19.81
C SER A 233 -6.38 4.70 18.57
N ASP A 234 -7.65 5.09 18.49
CA ASP A 234 -8.55 4.73 17.38
C ASP A 234 -8.44 5.75 16.24
N SER A 235 -7.21 5.93 15.75
CA SER A 235 -6.88 6.82 14.63
C SER A 235 -5.77 6.24 13.76
N PHE A 236 -5.74 6.61 12.48
CA PHE A 236 -4.62 6.23 11.62
C PHE A 236 -3.40 7.10 11.91
N ASN A 237 -2.21 6.49 11.79
CA ASN A 237 -0.93 7.18 11.96
C ASN A 237 -0.42 7.69 10.61
N PHE A 238 -0.35 6.79 9.64
CA PHE A 238 0.11 7.06 8.29
C PHE A 238 -0.58 6.12 7.30
N HIS A 239 -0.35 6.35 6.02
CA HIS A 239 -0.80 5.47 4.95
C HIS A 239 0.39 5.02 4.10
N LEU A 240 0.48 3.72 3.81
CA LEU A 240 1.38 3.22 2.78
C LEU A 240 0.70 3.35 1.41
N ILE A 241 1.24 4.24 0.59
CA ILE A 241 0.72 4.53 -0.75
C ILE A 241 1.46 3.66 -1.75
N TYR A 242 0.76 2.73 -2.34
CA TYR A 242 1.28 1.78 -3.31
C TYR A 242 0.85 2.13 -4.72
N ALA A 243 1.81 2.22 -5.63
CA ALA A 243 1.58 2.57 -7.02
C ALA A 243 2.08 1.48 -7.97
N THR A 244 1.21 1.02 -8.86
CA THR A 244 1.51 -0.01 -9.87
C THR A 244 0.79 0.25 -11.20
N ARG A 245 1.37 -0.25 -12.28
CA ARG A 245 0.73 -0.27 -13.61
C ARG A 245 0.00 -1.58 -13.90
N HIS A 246 0.14 -2.57 -13.02
CA HIS A 246 -0.35 -3.93 -13.23
C HIS A 246 -1.45 -4.32 -12.24
N ALA A 247 -2.58 -4.78 -12.75
CA ALA A 247 -3.69 -5.25 -11.91
C ALA A 247 -3.29 -6.40 -10.96
N LYS A 248 -2.31 -7.24 -11.36
CA LYS A 248 -1.79 -8.31 -10.49
C LYS A 248 -1.12 -7.75 -9.23
N GLY A 249 -0.41 -6.61 -9.34
CA GLY A 249 0.12 -5.91 -8.17
C GLY A 249 -0.98 -5.47 -7.21
N VAL A 250 -2.12 -4.96 -7.73
CA VAL A 250 -3.29 -4.61 -6.89
C VAL A 250 -3.85 -5.84 -6.17
N GLU A 251 -4.00 -6.98 -6.85
CA GLU A 251 -4.48 -8.22 -6.20
C GLU A 251 -3.60 -8.63 -5.02
N VAL A 252 -2.27 -8.60 -5.23
CA VAL A 252 -1.31 -8.88 -4.17
C VAL A 252 -1.45 -7.87 -3.03
N PHE A 253 -1.47 -6.58 -3.37
CA PHE A 253 -1.58 -5.51 -2.37
C PHE A 253 -2.88 -5.60 -1.55
N LYS A 254 -4.01 -5.90 -2.18
CA LYS A 254 -5.30 -6.08 -1.46
C LYS A 254 -5.29 -7.30 -0.53
N SER A 255 -4.57 -8.36 -0.90
CA SER A 255 -4.35 -9.49 0.01
C SER A 255 -3.46 -9.12 1.20
N VAL A 256 -2.43 -8.31 0.97
CA VAL A 256 -1.56 -7.77 2.02
C VAL A 256 -2.33 -6.83 2.93
N GLU A 257 -3.12 -5.92 2.37
CA GLU A 257 -3.97 -4.99 3.12
C GLU A 257 -4.86 -5.74 4.11
N LYS A 258 -5.58 -6.76 3.64
CA LYS A 258 -6.45 -7.55 4.51
C LYS A 258 -5.70 -8.24 5.65
N ARG A 259 -4.56 -8.86 5.35
CA ARG A 259 -3.74 -9.53 6.37
C ARG A 259 -3.11 -8.54 7.36
N THR A 260 -2.75 -7.35 6.91
CA THR A 260 -2.23 -6.29 7.77
C THR A 260 -3.32 -5.71 8.68
N GLU A 261 -4.57 -5.65 8.20
CA GLU A 261 -5.72 -5.31 9.04
C GLU A 261 -5.90 -6.35 10.17
N ASP A 262 -5.88 -7.65 9.83
CA ASP A 262 -5.97 -8.74 10.81
C ASP A 262 -4.82 -8.64 11.85
N GLU A 263 -3.57 -8.42 11.41
CA GLU A 263 -2.42 -8.24 12.30
C GLU A 263 -2.52 -6.99 13.18
N THR A 264 -3.11 -5.91 12.66
CA THR A 264 -3.34 -4.68 13.42
C THR A 264 -4.18 -4.95 14.67
N HIS A 265 -5.21 -5.79 14.56
CA HIS A 265 -6.04 -6.15 15.71
C HIS A 265 -5.23 -6.90 16.78
N VAL A 266 -4.33 -7.81 16.36
CA VAL A 266 -3.46 -8.56 17.28
C VAL A 266 -2.49 -7.62 18.00
N VAL A 267 -1.79 -6.79 17.25
CA VAL A 267 -0.82 -5.81 17.80
C VAL A 267 -1.49 -4.86 18.79
N ARG A 268 -2.66 -4.33 18.44
CA ARG A 268 -3.41 -3.41 19.32
C ARG A 268 -3.91 -4.08 20.60
N ALA A 269 -4.39 -5.32 20.51
CA ALA A 269 -4.80 -6.09 21.71
C ALA A 269 -3.62 -6.25 22.69
N ARG A 270 -2.44 -6.57 22.16
CA ARG A 270 -1.18 -6.68 22.92
C ARG A 270 -0.78 -5.36 23.59
N VAL A 271 -0.80 -4.25 22.86
CA VAL A 271 -0.47 -2.92 23.40
C VAL A 271 -1.47 -2.51 24.49
N GLN A 272 -2.76 -2.71 24.27
CA GLN A 272 -3.79 -2.41 25.26
C GLN A 272 -3.64 -3.27 26.53
N GLN A 273 -3.30 -4.55 26.40
CA GLN A 273 -3.00 -5.42 27.53
C GLN A 273 -1.81 -4.91 28.34
N ARG A 274 -0.70 -4.57 27.67
CA ARG A 274 0.48 -3.99 28.34
C ARG A 274 0.12 -2.72 29.09
N GLN A 275 -0.61 -1.79 28.47
CA GLN A 275 -1.05 -0.55 29.14
C GLN A 275 -1.95 -0.79 30.36
N ARG A 276 -2.81 -1.81 30.32
CA ARG A 276 -3.62 -2.19 31.50
C ARG A 276 -2.77 -2.74 32.63
N GLN A 277 -1.80 -3.60 32.30
CA GLN A 277 -0.86 -4.15 33.28
C GLN A 277 -0.01 -3.06 33.93
N GLU A 278 0.52 -2.13 33.14
CA GLU A 278 1.30 -0.99 33.64
C GLU A 278 0.48 -0.08 34.58
N ARG A 279 -0.78 0.17 34.23
CA ARG A 279 -1.67 1.00 35.06
C ARG A 279 -2.15 0.31 36.34
N SER A 280 -2.38 -0.98 36.29
CA SER A 280 -2.94 -1.74 37.43
C SER A 280 -1.86 -2.31 38.35
N GLY A 281 -0.62 -2.42 37.85
CA GLY A 281 0.46 -3.16 38.53
C GLY A 281 0.26 -4.68 38.58
N ASN A 282 -0.81 -5.21 37.98
CA ASN A 282 -1.15 -6.62 37.98
C ASN A 282 -0.82 -7.25 36.61
N MET A 283 -0.19 -8.42 36.65
CA MET A 283 0.06 -9.20 35.44
C MET A 283 -1.22 -9.96 35.06
N GLU A 284 -1.69 -9.77 33.81
CA GLU A 284 -2.80 -10.56 33.27
C GLU A 284 -2.27 -11.98 32.94
N LEU A 285 -2.96 -13.02 33.45
CA LEU A 285 -2.56 -14.42 33.27
C LEU A 285 -2.89 -14.98 31.88
N PHE A 286 -3.75 -14.33 31.15
CA PHE A 286 -4.20 -14.73 29.82
C PHE A 286 -3.93 -13.65 28.81
N GLU A 287 -3.64 -14.04 27.57
CA GLU A 287 -3.56 -13.11 26.45
C GLU A 287 -4.89 -12.36 26.24
N ALA A 288 -4.81 -11.09 25.92
CA ALA A 288 -6.01 -10.30 25.62
C ALA A 288 -6.74 -10.92 24.42
N PRO A 289 -8.06 -11.11 24.51
CA PRO A 289 -8.83 -11.56 23.37
C PRO A 289 -8.74 -10.53 22.24
N VAL A 290 -8.39 -10.99 21.05
CA VAL A 290 -8.37 -10.14 19.86
C VAL A 290 -9.81 -9.78 19.49
N LEU A 291 -10.18 -8.53 19.72
CA LEU A 291 -11.51 -8.02 19.35
C LEU A 291 -11.43 -7.38 17.96
N TYR A 292 -11.87 -8.08 16.92
CA TYR A 292 -11.99 -7.55 15.55
C TYR A 292 -13.09 -6.47 15.43
N ARG A 293 -13.06 -5.46 16.30
CA ARG A 293 -14.09 -4.42 16.43
C ARG A 293 -13.53 -3.01 16.47
N GLU A 294 -12.43 -2.79 15.76
CA GLU A 294 -11.87 -1.45 15.65
C GLU A 294 -12.86 -0.54 14.89
N ARG A 295 -13.51 0.34 15.62
CA ARG A 295 -14.58 1.22 15.08
C ARG A 295 -14.10 2.01 13.87
N ARG A 296 -12.85 2.49 13.90
CA ARG A 296 -12.28 3.29 12.84
C ARG A 296 -12.10 2.50 11.53
N TYR A 297 -11.66 1.23 11.59
CA TYR A 297 -11.60 0.36 10.41
C TYR A 297 -12.99 0.02 9.87
N GLN A 298 -13.92 -0.29 10.74
CA GLN A 298 -15.31 -0.58 10.32
C GLN A 298 -15.93 0.64 9.64
N GLN A 299 -15.75 1.83 10.22
CA GLN A 299 -16.19 3.08 9.64
C GLN A 299 -15.54 3.33 8.29
N LEU A 300 -14.20 3.23 8.19
CA LEU A 300 -13.47 3.37 6.93
C LEU A 300 -14.01 2.43 5.86
N ARG A 301 -14.23 1.14 6.20
CA ARG A 301 -14.75 0.14 5.28
C ARG A 301 -16.14 0.52 4.75
N LEU A 302 -17.04 0.95 5.63
CA LEU A 302 -18.38 1.38 5.23
C LEU A 302 -18.31 2.62 4.32
N GLU A 303 -17.59 3.65 4.73
CA GLU A 303 -17.42 4.89 3.95
C GLU A 303 -16.83 4.60 2.57
N ASN A 304 -15.76 3.81 2.51
CA ASN A 304 -15.09 3.50 1.24
C ASN A 304 -15.90 2.57 0.33
N ARG A 305 -16.70 1.68 0.88
CA ARG A 305 -17.66 0.90 0.06
C ARG A 305 -18.71 1.81 -0.60
N GLU A 306 -19.24 2.78 0.12
CA GLU A 306 -20.19 3.75 -0.47
C GLU A 306 -19.51 4.66 -1.50
N ARG A 307 -18.28 5.11 -1.25
CA ARG A 307 -17.50 5.88 -2.25
C ARG A 307 -17.20 5.06 -3.51
N ALA A 308 -16.77 3.80 -3.35
CA ALA A 308 -16.53 2.88 -4.47
C ALA A 308 -17.82 2.60 -5.25
N LYS A 309 -18.95 2.36 -4.55
CA LYS A 309 -20.28 2.20 -5.14
C LYS A 309 -20.66 3.40 -6.01
N LYS A 310 -20.50 4.61 -5.48
CA LYS A 310 -20.78 5.85 -6.20
C LYS A 310 -19.90 5.97 -7.45
N GLN A 311 -18.60 5.75 -7.32
CA GLN A 311 -17.64 5.87 -8.42
C GLN A 311 -17.90 4.86 -9.55
N VAL A 312 -18.15 3.60 -9.21
CA VAL A 312 -18.50 2.57 -10.20
C VAL A 312 -19.83 2.89 -10.89
N MET A 313 -20.81 3.40 -10.17
CA MET A 313 -22.09 3.80 -10.76
C MET A 313 -21.94 5.01 -11.71
N GLU A 314 -21.11 6.00 -11.36
CA GLU A 314 -20.80 7.13 -12.25
C GLU A 314 -20.10 6.66 -13.52
N LEU A 315 -19.14 5.74 -13.41
CA LEU A 315 -18.48 5.11 -14.55
C LEU A 315 -19.50 4.43 -15.47
N LEU A 316 -20.41 3.61 -14.91
CA LEU A 316 -21.46 2.91 -15.67
C LEU A 316 -22.44 3.87 -16.34
N LYS A 317 -22.85 4.92 -15.65
CA LYS A 317 -23.74 5.97 -16.23
C LYS A 317 -23.08 6.71 -17.39
N SER A 318 -21.79 7.00 -17.29
CA SER A 318 -21.05 7.76 -18.30
C SER A 318 -20.79 6.95 -19.57
N LYS A 319 -20.41 5.66 -19.42
CA LYS A 319 -20.01 4.81 -20.56
C LYS A 319 -21.09 3.84 -21.04
N ARG A 320 -22.20 3.74 -20.31
CA ARG A 320 -23.32 2.83 -20.59
C ARG A 320 -22.97 1.34 -20.44
N GLU A 321 -21.88 0.89 -20.98
CA GLU A 321 -21.37 -0.48 -20.85
C GLU A 321 -19.87 -0.42 -20.54
N VAL A 322 -19.45 -1.19 -19.56
CA VAL A 322 -18.08 -1.18 -19.02
C VAL A 322 -17.65 -2.61 -18.74
N SER A 323 -16.37 -2.94 -18.99
CA SER A 323 -15.84 -4.23 -18.58
C SER A 323 -15.87 -4.38 -17.05
N TYR A 324 -16.09 -5.58 -16.56
CA TYR A 324 -15.94 -5.85 -15.12
C TYR A 324 -14.55 -5.45 -14.61
N ASP A 325 -13.53 -5.62 -15.44
CA ASP A 325 -12.14 -5.25 -15.13
C ASP A 325 -11.97 -3.75 -14.89
N ASP A 326 -12.72 -2.88 -15.59
CA ASP A 326 -12.70 -1.44 -15.36
C ASP A 326 -13.49 -1.07 -14.08
N CYS A 327 -14.63 -1.73 -13.82
CA CYS A 327 -15.33 -1.58 -12.53
C CYS A 327 -14.43 -2.00 -11.36
N TRP A 328 -13.71 -3.10 -11.53
CA TRP A 328 -12.73 -3.61 -10.58
C TRP A 328 -11.60 -2.61 -10.35
N ALA A 329 -11.07 -2.01 -11.43
CA ALA A 329 -10.01 -1.03 -11.38
C ALA A 329 -10.40 0.23 -10.58
N GLU A 330 -11.65 0.67 -10.70
CA GLU A 330 -12.15 1.82 -9.94
C GLU A 330 -12.42 1.46 -8.47
N ALA A 331 -13.07 0.33 -8.21
CA ALA A 331 -13.47 -0.05 -6.85
C ALA A 331 -12.29 -0.36 -5.93
N LEU A 332 -11.29 -1.11 -6.44
CA LEU A 332 -10.23 -1.65 -5.59
C LEU A 332 -9.11 -0.63 -5.24
N GLN A 333 -9.15 0.57 -5.78
CA GLN A 333 -8.27 1.66 -5.32
C GLN A 333 -8.69 2.22 -3.95
N TYR A 334 -9.90 1.94 -3.49
CA TYR A 334 -10.37 2.33 -2.16
C TYR A 334 -9.87 1.36 -1.09
N SER A 335 -9.35 1.88 0.02
CA SER A 335 -8.90 1.07 1.16
C SER A 335 -10.03 0.25 1.75
N ALA A 336 -9.74 -0.98 2.17
CA ALA A 336 -10.69 -1.93 2.74
C ALA A 336 -11.89 -2.31 1.82
N VAL A 337 -11.78 -2.04 0.52
CA VAL A 337 -12.73 -2.53 -0.51
C VAL A 337 -12.07 -3.67 -1.27
N TYR A 338 -12.78 -4.79 -1.39
CA TYR A 338 -12.27 -6.02 -1.99
C TYR A 338 -13.16 -6.47 -3.15
N GLU A 339 -12.66 -7.37 -3.99
CA GLU A 339 -13.42 -7.88 -5.13
C GLU A 339 -14.75 -8.54 -4.74
N VAL A 340 -14.84 -9.11 -3.53
CA VAL A 340 -16.09 -9.67 -3.00
C VAL A 340 -17.15 -8.58 -2.78
N ASP A 341 -16.74 -7.39 -2.37
CA ASP A 341 -17.65 -6.26 -2.18
C ASP A 341 -18.19 -5.75 -3.53
N LEU A 342 -17.32 -5.64 -4.53
CA LEU A 342 -17.73 -5.26 -5.90
C LEU A 342 -18.69 -6.29 -6.51
N ARG A 343 -18.41 -7.59 -6.34
CA ARG A 343 -19.31 -8.64 -6.82
C ARG A 343 -20.69 -8.55 -6.20
N ALA A 344 -20.73 -8.43 -4.87
CA ALA A 344 -22.00 -8.29 -4.14
C ALA A 344 -22.80 -7.07 -4.61
N LEU A 345 -22.10 -5.95 -4.87
CA LEU A 345 -22.69 -4.72 -5.37
C LEU A 345 -23.30 -4.88 -6.77
N ILE A 346 -22.57 -5.49 -7.70
CA ILE A 346 -23.06 -5.73 -9.07
C ILE A 346 -24.22 -6.74 -9.06
N ASP A 347 -24.13 -7.79 -8.25
CA ASP A 347 -25.21 -8.78 -8.11
C ASP A 347 -26.50 -8.14 -7.52
N GLU A 348 -26.36 -7.18 -6.59
CA GLU A 348 -27.49 -6.39 -6.07
C GLU A 348 -28.11 -5.52 -7.17
N TRP A 349 -27.29 -4.81 -7.93
CA TRP A 349 -27.76 -3.95 -9.02
C TRP A 349 -28.41 -4.75 -10.17
N GLU A 350 -27.91 -5.96 -10.46
CA GLU A 350 -28.52 -6.85 -11.45
C GLU A 350 -29.91 -7.35 -11.00
N LYS A 351 -30.03 -7.72 -9.70
CA LYS A 351 -31.32 -8.13 -9.11
C LYS A 351 -32.36 -7.01 -9.09
N THR A 352 -31.92 -5.77 -8.90
CA THR A 352 -32.81 -4.61 -8.92
C THR A 352 -33.08 -4.03 -10.31
N GLY A 353 -32.51 -4.65 -11.36
CA GLY A 353 -32.69 -4.18 -12.72
C GLY A 353 -31.97 -2.88 -13.08
N LEU A 354 -31.01 -2.43 -12.25
CA LEU A 354 -30.20 -1.24 -12.52
C LEU A 354 -29.12 -1.51 -13.57
N VAL A 355 -28.62 -2.74 -13.60
CA VAL A 355 -27.62 -3.18 -14.58
C VAL A 355 -27.96 -4.54 -15.15
N SER A 356 -27.38 -4.88 -16.30
CA SER A 356 -27.32 -6.26 -16.83
C SER A 356 -25.87 -6.69 -16.97
N VAL A 357 -25.60 -7.96 -16.76
CA VAL A 357 -24.28 -8.56 -16.89
C VAL A 357 -24.25 -9.52 -18.06
N SER A 358 -23.26 -9.37 -18.95
CA SER A 358 -23.00 -10.26 -20.08
C SER A 358 -21.62 -10.92 -19.97
N GLY A 359 -21.36 -11.91 -20.84
CA GLY A 359 -20.08 -12.63 -20.88
C GLY A 359 -19.96 -13.78 -19.89
N ARG A 360 -21.01 -14.14 -19.14
CA ARG A 360 -21.02 -15.35 -18.31
C ARG A 360 -21.14 -16.60 -19.19
N LYS A 361 -20.32 -17.60 -18.92
CA LYS A 361 -20.38 -18.92 -19.59
C LYS A 361 -21.56 -19.76 -19.13
N PHE A 362 -22.03 -19.53 -17.90
CA PHE A 362 -23.19 -20.15 -17.28
C PHE A 362 -23.83 -19.23 -16.26
N ILE A 363 -25.11 -19.39 -15.96
CA ILE A 363 -25.95 -18.46 -15.19
C ILE A 363 -25.38 -18.11 -13.80
N ARG A 364 -24.68 -19.04 -13.14
CA ARG A 364 -24.11 -18.84 -11.80
C ARG A 364 -22.60 -18.57 -11.80
N GLU A 365 -22.01 -18.25 -12.95
CA GLU A 365 -20.59 -17.92 -12.99
C GLU A 365 -20.32 -16.64 -12.17
N LYS A 366 -19.39 -16.75 -11.23
CA LYS A 366 -18.97 -15.61 -10.41
C LYS A 366 -18.18 -14.64 -11.26
N LEU A 367 -18.49 -13.38 -11.15
CA LEU A 367 -17.71 -12.29 -11.76
C LEU A 367 -16.29 -12.31 -11.21
N ARG A 368 -15.33 -12.17 -12.11
CA ARG A 368 -13.91 -12.11 -11.75
C ARG A 368 -13.14 -11.29 -12.79
N ARG A 369 -12.07 -10.67 -12.36
CA ARG A 369 -11.16 -9.99 -13.27
C ARG A 369 -10.59 -10.98 -14.30
N GLY A 370 -10.50 -10.55 -15.56
CA GLY A 370 -10.08 -11.39 -16.68
C GLY A 370 -11.10 -12.44 -17.12
N GLY A 371 -12.34 -12.38 -16.60
CA GLY A 371 -13.41 -13.29 -16.96
C GLY A 371 -14.14 -12.95 -18.27
N GLY A 372 -13.85 -11.79 -18.86
CA GLY A 372 -14.53 -11.33 -20.09
C GLY A 372 -15.97 -10.85 -19.85
N HIS A 373 -16.28 -10.45 -18.61
CA HIS A 373 -17.61 -9.97 -18.23
C HIS A 373 -17.76 -8.48 -18.53
N PHE A 374 -18.98 -8.06 -18.92
CA PHE A 374 -19.36 -6.66 -19.11
C PHE A 374 -20.58 -6.34 -18.26
N VAL A 375 -20.62 -5.11 -17.74
CA VAL A 375 -21.71 -4.56 -16.94
C VAL A 375 -22.30 -3.39 -17.72
N ARG A 376 -23.60 -3.47 -18.04
CA ARG A 376 -24.33 -2.43 -18.77
C ARG A 376 -25.31 -1.75 -17.84
N TYR A 377 -25.28 -0.43 -17.80
CA TYR A 377 -26.26 0.39 -17.11
C TYR A 377 -27.59 0.40 -17.86
N LEU A 378 -28.65 0.05 -17.17
CA LEU A 378 -30.03 0.11 -17.68
C LEU A 378 -30.62 1.43 -17.17
N SER A 379 -30.78 2.42 -18.08
CA SER A 379 -31.53 3.64 -17.73
C SER A 379 -32.92 3.20 -17.28
N GLY A 380 -33.31 3.54 -16.06
CA GLY A 380 -34.63 3.18 -15.55
C GLY A 380 -35.73 3.54 -16.55
N SER A 381 -36.26 2.56 -17.27
CA SER A 381 -37.61 2.66 -17.76
C SER A 381 -38.47 2.75 -16.50
N VAL A 382 -39.01 3.92 -16.22
CA VAL A 382 -40.17 4.11 -15.36
C VAL A 382 -41.06 2.87 -15.55
N LEU A 383 -41.29 2.12 -14.49
CA LEU A 383 -42.40 1.18 -14.46
C LEU A 383 -43.64 2.00 -14.74
N GLY A 384 -43.94 2.13 -16.03
CA GLY A 384 -45.20 2.65 -16.51
C GLY A 384 -46.30 1.77 -15.92
N GLY A 385 -47.13 2.37 -15.11
CA GLY A 385 -48.31 1.74 -14.57
C GLY A 385 -49.01 0.96 -15.65
N ARG A 386 -49.25 -0.29 -15.42
CA ARG A 386 -50.38 -1.02 -16.04
C ARG A 386 -51.61 -0.57 -15.23
N ASP A 387 -52.17 0.55 -15.66
CA ASP A 387 -53.58 0.77 -15.48
C ASP A 387 -54.30 -0.05 -16.58
N GLY A 388 -55.10 -0.95 -16.13
CA GLY A 388 -55.93 -1.80 -16.99
C GLY A 388 -56.61 -2.87 -16.16
#